data_b087c419cf747e89561ddfd202d501d5
#
_entry.id   b087c419cf747e89561ddfd202d501d5
#
_cell.length_a   1.000
_cell.length_b   1.000
_cell.length_c   1.000
_cell.angle_alpha   90.00
_cell.angle_beta   90.00
_cell.angle_gamma   90.00
#
_symmetry.space_group_name_H-M   'P 1'
#
loop_
_entity.id
_entity.type
_entity.pdbx_description
1 polymer ?
#
loop_
_entity_poly.entity_id
_entity_poly.type
_entity_poly.pdbx_seq_one_letter_code
_entity_poly.pdbx_strand_id
1 'polypeptide(L)'
;QQQRMFLARALTQNADIIILDEPLAGVDARSEKLIMQVLGERRDQGATVLAVHHDLSTAQQYFDRAILLNRTIHAAGEVADVCTRKNFATAYGLTL
;
A
#
# COMPACT_ATOMS: atom_id res chain seq x y z
N GLN A 1 11.15 -12.17 11.85
CA GLN A 1 10.17 -11.30 11.27
C GLN A 1 9.98 -11.59 9.81
N GLN A 2 8.97 -12.40 9.54
CA GLN A 2 8.72 -12.94 8.22
C GLN A 2 8.50 -11.84 7.17
N GLN A 3 7.89 -10.76 7.56
CA GLN A 3 7.53 -9.69 6.62
C GLN A 3 8.75 -8.97 6.07
N ARG A 4 9.74 -8.71 6.91
CA ARG A 4 11.00 -8.09 6.46
C ARG A 4 11.77 -8.99 5.52
N MET A 5 11.80 -10.29 5.79
CA MET A 5 12.46 -11.25 4.92
C MET A 5 11.77 -11.33 3.55
N PHE A 6 10.45 -11.31 3.56
CA PHE A 6 9.66 -11.35 2.33
C PHE A 6 9.89 -10.12 1.47
N LEU A 7 9.90 -8.95 2.09
CA LEU A 7 10.17 -7.69 1.40
C LEU A 7 11.57 -7.67 0.80
N ALA A 8 12.58 -8.10 1.56
CA ALA A 8 13.95 -8.15 1.07
C ALA A 8 14.07 -9.05 -0.16
N ARG A 9 13.40 -10.21 -0.18
CA ARG A 9 13.40 -11.10 -1.33
C ARG A 9 12.79 -10.43 -2.56
N ALA A 10 11.64 -9.80 -2.40
CA ALA A 10 10.97 -9.11 -3.50
C ALA A 10 11.85 -8.02 -4.09
N LEU A 11 12.56 -7.26 -3.25
CA LEU A 11 13.41 -6.17 -3.71
C LEU A 11 14.67 -6.68 -4.41
N THR A 12 15.25 -7.79 -3.93
CA THR A 12 16.47 -8.34 -4.55
C THR A 12 16.23 -9.02 -5.88
N GLN A 13 14.98 -9.42 -6.17
CA GLN A 13 14.64 -10.05 -7.44
C GLN A 13 14.60 -9.09 -8.62
N ASN A 14 14.73 -7.79 -8.37
CA ASN A 14 14.72 -6.76 -9.41
C ASN A 14 13.50 -6.86 -10.32
N ALA A 15 12.32 -7.14 -9.73
CA ALA A 15 11.08 -7.31 -10.45
C ALA A 15 10.54 -5.97 -10.96
N ASP A 16 9.88 -5.97 -12.13
CA ASP A 16 9.18 -4.80 -12.66
C ASP A 16 7.88 -4.53 -11.89
N ILE A 17 7.27 -5.56 -11.35
CA ILE A 17 6.06 -5.46 -10.53
C ILE A 17 6.37 -6.10 -9.18
N ILE A 18 6.14 -5.33 -8.11
CA ILE A 18 6.34 -5.79 -6.75
C ILE A 18 4.97 -5.84 -6.08
N ILE A 19 4.56 -7.03 -5.65
CA ILE A 19 3.27 -7.24 -4.99
C ILE A 19 3.54 -7.60 -3.53
N LEU A 20 2.96 -6.83 -2.62
CA LEU A 20 3.17 -6.97 -1.19
C LEU A 20 1.83 -7.05 -0.46
N ASP A 21 1.77 -7.91 0.56
CA ASP A 21 0.59 -8.05 1.41
C ASP A 21 0.88 -7.41 2.76
N GLU A 22 0.25 -6.28 3.02
CA GLU A 22 0.38 -5.51 4.25
C GLU A 22 1.84 -5.31 4.66
N PRO A 23 2.66 -4.64 3.82
CA PRO A 23 4.09 -4.55 4.07
C PRO A 23 4.45 -3.77 5.35
N LEU A 24 3.51 -2.96 5.86
CA LEU A 24 3.74 -2.14 7.04
C LEU A 24 3.10 -2.71 8.31
N ALA A 25 2.43 -3.86 8.23
CA ALA A 25 1.78 -4.44 9.38
C ALA A 25 2.81 -4.86 10.44
N GLY A 26 2.63 -4.39 11.67
CA GLY A 26 3.48 -4.77 12.79
C GLY A 26 4.88 -4.16 12.79
N VAL A 27 5.19 -3.22 11.90
CA VAL A 27 6.50 -2.57 11.89
C VAL A 27 6.45 -1.25 12.65
N ASP A 28 7.57 -0.88 13.25
CA ASP A 28 7.69 0.40 13.95
C ASP A 28 7.83 1.56 12.94
N ALA A 29 7.70 2.79 13.45
CA ALA A 29 7.70 3.98 12.60
C ALA A 29 9.01 4.15 11.83
N ARG A 30 10.13 3.80 12.43
CA ARG A 30 11.44 3.91 11.78
C ARG A 30 11.57 2.91 10.64
N SER A 31 11.17 1.67 10.87
CA SER A 31 11.19 0.62 9.85
C SER A 31 10.20 0.95 8.73
N GLU A 32 9.04 1.50 9.07
CA GLU A 32 8.06 1.93 8.08
C GLU A 32 8.65 2.93 7.10
N LYS A 33 9.34 3.95 7.59
CA LYS A 33 9.96 4.96 6.75
C LYS A 33 11.02 4.35 5.82
N LEU A 34 11.83 3.43 6.34
CA LEU A 34 12.85 2.76 5.54
C LEU A 34 12.24 1.91 4.45
N ILE A 35 11.20 1.15 4.77
CA ILE A 35 10.49 0.32 3.78
C ILE A 35 9.92 1.20 2.67
N MET A 36 9.23 2.26 3.04
CA MET A 36 8.60 3.14 2.05
C MET A 36 9.63 3.90 1.21
N GLN A 37 10.78 4.23 1.79
CA GLN A 37 11.87 4.85 1.05
C GLN A 37 12.41 3.90 -0.03
N VAL A 38 12.64 2.65 0.32
CA VAL A 38 13.15 1.66 -0.63
C VAL A 38 12.13 1.39 -1.74
N LEU A 39 10.86 1.25 -1.37
CA LEU A 39 9.78 1.05 -2.37
C LEU A 39 9.65 2.26 -3.29
N GLY A 40 9.80 3.48 -2.77
CA GLY A 40 9.79 4.69 -3.57
C GLY A 40 10.94 4.74 -4.56
N GLU A 41 12.12 4.30 -4.16
CA GLU A 41 13.28 4.22 -5.06
C GLU A 41 13.03 3.23 -6.19
N ARG A 42 12.43 2.09 -5.89
CA ARG A 42 12.10 1.10 -6.92
C ARG A 42 11.06 1.64 -7.89
N ARG A 43 10.05 2.34 -7.40
CA ARG A 43 9.06 3.01 -8.23
C ARG A 43 9.74 4.01 -9.18
N ASP A 44 10.65 4.81 -8.66
CA ASP A 44 11.37 5.81 -9.46
C ASP A 44 12.26 5.17 -10.52
N GLN A 45 12.66 3.92 -10.31
CA GLN A 45 13.40 3.12 -11.28
C GLN A 45 12.50 2.43 -12.32
N GLY A 46 11.21 2.67 -12.26
CA GLY A 46 10.24 2.14 -13.22
C GLY A 46 9.43 0.95 -12.73
N ALA A 47 9.60 0.51 -11.49
CA ALA A 47 8.80 -0.58 -10.94
C ALA A 47 7.41 -0.11 -10.54
N THR A 48 6.42 -1.01 -10.67
CA THR A 48 5.09 -0.80 -10.12
C THR A 48 4.99 -1.53 -8.79
N VAL A 49 4.61 -0.80 -7.74
CA VAL A 49 4.43 -1.38 -6.41
C VAL A 49 2.94 -1.48 -6.11
N LEU A 50 2.47 -2.70 -5.90
CA LEU A 50 1.08 -2.98 -5.53
C LEU A 50 1.06 -3.55 -4.13
N ALA A 51 0.37 -2.89 -3.21
CA ALA A 51 0.31 -3.33 -1.82
C ALA A 51 -1.13 -3.47 -1.36
N VAL A 52 -1.42 -4.56 -0.65
CA VAL A 52 -2.66 -4.69 0.10
C VAL A 52 -2.47 -3.93 1.42
N HIS A 53 -3.35 -2.98 1.70
CA HIS A 53 -3.15 -2.06 2.81
C HIS A 53 -4.49 -1.69 3.44
N HIS A 54 -4.53 -1.60 4.76
CA HIS A 54 -5.77 -1.38 5.50
C HIS A 54 -5.81 -0.07 6.30
N ASP A 55 -4.73 0.69 6.32
CA ASP A 55 -4.65 1.93 7.08
C ASP A 55 -4.86 3.13 6.18
N LEU A 56 -5.97 3.83 6.39
CA LEU A 56 -6.35 4.98 5.57
C LEU A 56 -5.31 6.11 5.63
N SER A 57 -4.79 6.41 6.80
CA SER A 57 -3.87 7.53 6.97
C SER A 57 -2.53 7.29 6.29
N THR A 58 -1.98 6.09 6.41
CA THR A 58 -0.73 5.75 5.75
C THR A 58 -0.92 5.54 4.25
N ALA A 59 -2.10 5.08 3.82
CA ALA A 59 -2.41 4.98 2.40
C ALA A 59 -2.31 6.35 1.73
N GLN A 60 -2.92 7.38 2.33
CA GLN A 60 -2.86 8.74 1.80
C GLN A 60 -1.45 9.32 1.82
N GLN A 61 -0.64 8.92 2.78
CA GLN A 61 0.73 9.42 2.94
C GLN A 61 1.70 8.84 1.92
N TYR A 62 1.57 7.55 1.62
CA TYR A 62 2.61 6.81 0.90
C TYR A 62 2.24 6.38 -0.51
N PHE A 63 0.95 6.30 -0.84
CA PHE A 63 0.52 5.75 -2.13
C PHE A 63 -0.06 6.81 -3.04
N ASP A 64 0.14 6.63 -4.34
CA ASP A 64 -0.33 7.57 -5.36
C ASP A 64 -1.76 7.27 -5.78
N ARG A 65 -2.08 5.98 -5.91
CA ARG A 65 -3.39 5.53 -6.38
C ARG A 65 -3.89 4.42 -5.47
N ALA A 66 -5.19 4.22 -5.48
CA ALA A 66 -5.82 3.21 -4.65
C ALA A 66 -6.98 2.54 -5.38
N ILE A 67 -7.25 1.31 -4.98
CA ILE A 67 -8.44 0.57 -5.38
C ILE A 67 -9.14 0.13 -4.11
N LEU A 68 -10.39 0.52 -3.95
CA LEU A 68 -11.22 0.11 -2.84
C LEU A 68 -12.00 -1.13 -3.26
N LEU A 69 -11.72 -2.26 -2.61
CA LEU A 69 -12.24 -3.56 -2.99
C LEU A 69 -13.00 -4.19 -1.84
N ASN A 70 -14.24 -4.59 -2.11
CA ASN A 70 -15.01 -5.46 -1.24
C ASN A 70 -15.92 -6.30 -2.13
N ARG A 71 -15.45 -7.47 -2.53
CA ARG A 71 -16.02 -8.38 -3.54
C ARG A 71 -16.02 -7.79 -4.95
N THR A 72 -16.33 -6.49 -5.08
CA THR A 72 -16.26 -5.75 -6.33
C THR A 72 -15.43 -4.49 -6.10
N ILE A 73 -15.03 -3.84 -7.18
CA ILE A 73 -14.33 -2.56 -7.09
C ILE A 73 -15.37 -1.47 -6.79
N HIS A 74 -15.21 -0.81 -5.63
CA HIS A 74 -16.08 0.30 -5.23
C HIS A 74 -15.55 1.65 -5.70
N ALA A 75 -14.24 1.81 -5.75
CA ALA A 75 -13.61 3.04 -6.22
C ALA A 75 -12.19 2.73 -6.64
N ALA A 76 -11.69 3.45 -7.65
CA ALA A 76 -10.32 3.33 -8.12
C ALA A 76 -9.86 4.66 -8.68
N GLY A 77 -8.62 5.05 -8.42
CA GLY A 77 -8.06 6.30 -8.93
C GLY A 77 -7.01 6.88 -8.00
N GLU A 78 -6.90 8.20 -7.99
CA GLU A 78 -5.97 8.89 -7.11
C GLU A 78 -6.33 8.63 -5.65
N VAL A 79 -5.31 8.43 -4.81
CA VAL A 79 -5.53 8.06 -3.41
C VAL A 79 -6.35 9.11 -2.66
N ALA A 80 -6.16 10.39 -2.96
CA ALA A 80 -6.92 11.46 -2.31
C ALA A 80 -8.42 11.39 -2.61
N ASP A 81 -8.80 10.91 -3.80
CA ASP A 81 -10.18 10.80 -4.21
C ASP A 81 -10.83 9.49 -3.73
N VAL A 82 -10.05 8.44 -3.63
CA VAL A 82 -10.54 7.09 -3.30
C VAL A 82 -10.58 6.85 -1.80
N CYS A 83 -9.52 7.22 -1.09
CA CYS A 83 -9.38 6.93 0.35
C CYS A 83 -10.06 8.01 1.19
N THR A 84 -11.39 8.06 1.10
CA THR A 84 -12.23 8.99 1.87
C THR A 84 -13.12 8.21 2.84
N ARG A 85 -13.56 8.89 3.89
CA ARG A 85 -14.50 8.29 4.85
C ARG A 85 -15.77 7.83 4.16
N LYS A 86 -16.27 8.62 3.22
CA LYS A 86 -17.49 8.29 2.47
C LYS A 86 -17.33 7.00 1.69
N ASN A 87 -16.23 6.85 0.97
CA ASN A 87 -15.98 5.66 0.18
C ASN A 87 -15.76 4.43 1.06
N PHE A 88 -15.06 4.58 2.17
CA PHE A 88 -14.87 3.50 3.14
C PHE A 88 -16.20 3.07 3.75
N ALA A 89 -17.05 4.01 4.12
CA ALA A 89 -18.37 3.71 4.64
C ALA A 89 -19.21 2.96 3.61
N THR A 90 -19.20 3.39 2.35
CA THR A 90 -19.93 2.75 1.27
C THR A 90 -19.42 1.34 0.99
N ALA A 91 -18.10 1.17 0.94
CA ALA A 91 -17.49 -0.12 0.57
C ALA A 91 -17.61 -1.15 1.68
N TYR A 92 -17.45 -0.75 2.95
CA TYR A 92 -17.29 -1.66 4.07
C TYR A 92 -18.37 -1.51 5.14
N GLY A 93 -19.30 -0.59 4.97
CA GLY A 93 -20.33 -0.33 5.96
C GLY A 93 -19.80 0.24 7.26
N LEU A 94 -18.64 0.88 7.23
CA LEU A 94 -17.99 1.42 8.41
C LEU A 94 -18.33 2.90 8.60
N THR A 95 -18.53 3.29 9.86
CA THR A 95 -18.65 4.70 10.23
C THR A 95 -17.30 5.16 10.78
N LEU A 96 -16.65 6.00 10.04
CA LEU A 96 -15.33 6.53 10.43
C LEU A 96 -15.42 7.91 11.06
#